data_ee6a8950b157655959c6c38434c6fd0b
#
_entry.id   ee6a8950b157655959c6c38434c6fd0b
#
_cell.length_a   1.000
_cell.length_b   1.000
_cell.length_c   1.000
_cell.angle_alpha   90.00
_cell.angle_beta   90.00
_cell.angle_gamma   90.00
#
_symmetry.space_group_name_H-M   'P 1'
#
loop_
_entity.id
_entity.type
_entity.pdbx_description
1 polymer ?
#
loop_
_entity_poly.entity_id
_entity_poly.type
_entity_poly.pdbx_seq_one_letter_code
_entity_poly.pdbx_strand_id
1 'polypeptide(L)'
;IERGYIPLDEEHESVSKTLEYAYDDACIASFARRLSDQSSAVETAQFRILAKRFEKRALSYRNLFNAESGFIQPKRGGAWLANFEPREVNFNYTEANGWQYNFYVPHDVNGHIALIGGDKAYEALLDEMFEGTSETTGRSQPDITGMIGQYAHGNEPSHHMAYLYAYAGNQSKTARLVRQIQDDLYRNAPDGLSGNEDCGQMSAWHVWSALGMYPVCPGSDQLVAGIPSFEQITVAPKANRAPSEGTSFQPLLIERKGNGLVVNSIQSTLASPDLLKDHANSWFSKSAIQRGGSIQFETSAMESSVFGKSVGSRPSQSWADDSFVGVPVIDGPMTYRTESFDIPILANAKGSSIQYQITDILGLDPMKEWKTYDGPLHILGDAKIWARSINTLGLTSSAVVHQIRRISHNWSLDLQSAFDPQYAASGPNALIDGISGPRHYQTGDWQGFWGENVEGVIDLQNARQLRTVEIGALRDIRPWIFLPREVRVDVSVDSIEWRPFGEGSVRHNEANDQEETLVHRFVLQGDEKARYIRFNVVNFGPLPSEHLGAGNPSWTFLDEINLVVK
;
A
#
# COMPACT_ATOMS: atom_id res chain seq x y z
N ILE A 1 11.52 5.34 6.16
CA ILE A 1 11.62 6.81 6.04
C ILE A 1 12.94 7.21 5.37
N GLU A 2 14.06 6.57 5.69
CA GLU A 2 15.38 6.86 5.09
C GLU A 2 15.45 6.50 3.60
N ARG A 3 14.65 5.53 3.15
CA ARG A 3 14.56 5.10 1.74
C ARG A 3 13.54 5.88 0.91
N GLY A 4 12.76 6.76 1.51
CA GLY A 4 11.72 7.56 0.85
C GLY A 4 10.40 6.82 0.58
N TYR A 5 10.28 5.55 0.96
CA TYR A 5 9.08 4.71 0.94
C TYR A 5 9.29 3.50 1.87
N ILE A 6 8.27 2.69 2.07
CA ILE A 6 8.33 1.44 2.83
C ILE A 6 8.41 0.27 1.82
N PRO A 7 9.55 -0.48 1.77
CA PRO A 7 9.66 -1.65 0.91
C PRO A 7 8.88 -2.84 1.47
N LEU A 8 8.31 -3.66 0.60
CA LEU A 8 7.47 -4.81 0.98
C LEU A 8 8.24 -5.92 1.71
N ASP A 9 9.55 -6.02 1.51
CA ASP A 9 10.44 -6.98 2.18
C ASP A 9 10.85 -6.54 3.60
N GLU A 10 10.54 -5.31 3.99
CA GLU A 10 10.79 -4.80 5.36
C GLU A 10 9.52 -4.69 6.19
N GLU A 11 8.37 -4.45 5.55
CA GLU A 11 7.11 -4.22 6.25
C GLU A 11 5.92 -4.63 5.38
N HIS A 12 4.95 -5.33 5.97
CA HIS A 12 3.66 -5.59 5.31
C HIS A 12 2.83 -4.32 5.18
N GLU A 13 1.81 -4.34 4.31
CA GLU A 13 0.96 -3.18 3.99
C GLU A 13 1.78 -1.96 3.54
N SER A 14 2.90 -2.24 2.91
CA SER A 14 3.94 -1.26 2.58
C SER A 14 3.44 -0.09 1.73
N VAL A 15 2.54 -0.36 0.79
CA VAL A 15 1.95 0.67 -0.07
C VAL A 15 0.98 1.53 0.73
N SER A 16 0.02 0.91 1.44
CA SER A 16 -0.94 1.63 2.28
C SER A 16 -0.24 2.51 3.31
N LYS A 17 0.71 1.95 4.07
CA LYS A 17 1.50 2.70 5.07
C LYS A 17 2.29 3.85 4.44
N THR A 18 2.85 3.67 3.24
CA THR A 18 3.56 4.77 2.56
C THR A 18 2.61 5.92 2.20
N LEU A 19 1.42 5.59 1.69
CA LEU A 19 0.42 6.58 1.28
C LEU A 19 -0.20 7.31 2.48
N GLU A 20 -0.62 6.58 3.49
CA GLU A 20 -1.24 7.15 4.69
C GLU A 20 -0.25 8.00 5.47
N TYR A 21 0.99 7.54 5.65
CA TYR A 21 2.04 8.35 6.29
C TYR A 21 2.41 9.59 5.47
N ALA A 22 2.30 9.55 4.12
CA ALA A 22 2.49 10.75 3.31
C ALA A 22 1.39 11.79 3.58
N TYR A 23 0.14 11.35 3.78
CA TYR A 23 -0.96 12.22 4.17
C TYR A 23 -0.78 12.76 5.61
N ASP A 24 -0.40 11.92 6.55
CA ASP A 24 -0.09 12.33 7.93
C ASP A 24 1.02 13.38 7.95
N ASP A 25 2.08 13.16 7.18
CA ASP A 25 3.20 14.09 7.05
C ASP A 25 2.73 15.45 6.48
N ALA A 26 1.79 15.47 5.53
CA ALA A 26 1.17 16.69 5.02
C ALA A 26 0.36 17.42 6.11
N CYS A 27 -0.38 16.68 6.93
CA CYS A 27 -1.11 17.24 8.08
C CYS A 27 -0.16 17.84 9.12
N ILE A 28 0.92 17.14 9.48
CA ILE A 28 1.95 17.62 10.41
C ILE A 28 2.62 18.89 9.87
N ALA A 29 2.98 18.91 8.57
CA ALA A 29 3.58 20.08 7.95
C ALA A 29 2.64 21.30 7.98
N SER A 30 1.36 21.08 7.66
CA SER A 30 0.33 22.13 7.71
C SER A 30 0.13 22.66 9.13
N PHE A 31 0.14 21.79 10.13
CA PHE A 31 0.03 22.18 11.54
C PHE A 31 1.27 22.96 12.01
N ALA A 32 2.47 22.49 11.64
CA ALA A 32 3.71 23.20 11.96
C ALA A 32 3.77 24.61 11.34
N ARG A 33 3.28 24.78 10.08
CA ARG A 33 3.15 26.11 9.46
C ARG A 33 2.24 27.04 10.28
N ARG A 34 1.06 26.56 10.68
CA ARG A 34 0.12 27.36 11.51
C ARG A 34 0.72 27.74 12.84
N LEU A 35 1.47 26.84 13.48
CA LEU A 35 2.18 27.15 14.72
C LEU A 35 3.26 28.21 14.48
N SER A 36 3.99 28.14 13.36
CA SER A 36 5.02 29.13 13.04
C SER A 36 4.48 30.55 12.94
N ASP A 37 3.23 30.73 12.48
CA ASP A 37 2.59 32.03 12.32
C ASP A 37 2.11 32.65 13.66
N GLN A 38 2.04 31.83 14.72
CA GLN A 38 1.50 32.21 16.03
C GLN A 38 2.57 32.24 17.14
N SER A 39 3.82 31.89 16.82
CA SER A 39 4.90 31.65 17.79
C SER A 39 5.92 32.77 17.85
N SER A 40 6.78 32.76 18.89
CA SER A 40 7.93 33.62 19.00
C SER A 40 8.95 33.39 17.87
N ALA A 41 9.85 34.33 17.62
CA ALA A 41 10.83 34.25 16.53
C ALA A 41 11.70 32.96 16.55
N VAL A 42 12.06 32.48 17.75
CA VAL A 42 12.88 31.27 17.93
C VAL A 42 12.06 30.01 17.58
N GLU A 43 10.85 29.90 18.11
CA GLU A 43 9.92 28.78 17.85
C GLU A 43 9.49 28.74 16.39
N THR A 44 9.26 29.93 15.79
CA THR A 44 8.95 30.07 14.35
C THR A 44 10.00 29.39 13.50
N ALA A 45 11.30 29.57 13.78
CA ALA A 45 12.36 28.92 13.01
C ALA A 45 12.33 27.39 13.15
N GLN A 46 12.07 26.87 14.35
CA GLN A 46 11.95 25.44 14.61
C GLN A 46 10.75 24.84 13.87
N PHE A 47 9.58 25.47 13.95
CA PHE A 47 8.38 24.99 13.25
C PHE A 47 8.53 25.04 11.72
N ARG A 48 9.23 26.03 11.16
CA ARG A 48 9.51 26.08 9.72
C ARG A 48 10.45 24.97 9.27
N ILE A 49 11.47 24.61 10.06
CA ILE A 49 12.35 23.46 9.77
C ILE A 49 11.54 22.17 9.81
N LEU A 50 10.68 22.02 10.82
CA LEU A 50 9.80 20.85 10.95
C LEU A 50 8.85 20.74 9.75
N ALA A 51 8.17 21.84 9.41
CA ALA A 51 7.28 21.89 8.24
C ALA A 51 7.99 21.43 6.97
N LYS A 52 9.16 22.00 6.65
CA LYS A 52 9.93 21.59 5.45
C LYS A 52 10.31 20.12 5.43
N ARG A 53 10.67 19.55 6.58
CA ARG A 53 10.98 18.12 6.69
C ARG A 53 9.77 17.27 6.30
N PHE A 54 8.60 17.59 6.82
CA PHE A 54 7.37 16.84 6.59
C PHE A 54 6.76 17.14 5.20
N GLU A 55 6.93 18.35 4.67
CA GLU A 55 6.58 18.70 3.29
C GLU A 55 7.26 17.77 2.27
N LYS A 56 8.56 17.54 2.44
CA LYS A 56 9.31 16.61 1.58
C LYS A 56 8.82 15.18 1.73
N ARG A 57 8.52 14.73 2.95
CA ARG A 57 8.03 13.38 3.21
C ARG A 57 6.62 13.15 2.68
N ALA A 58 5.77 14.16 2.67
CA ALA A 58 4.43 14.10 2.09
C ALA A 58 4.43 13.72 0.60
N LEU A 59 5.56 13.85 -0.10
CA LEU A 59 5.74 13.44 -1.49
C LEU A 59 6.27 12.01 -1.66
N SER A 60 6.46 11.25 -0.59
CA SER A 60 7.04 9.90 -0.61
C SER A 60 6.22 8.91 -1.47
N TYR A 61 4.90 9.09 -1.59
CA TYR A 61 4.02 8.30 -2.44
C TYR A 61 4.48 8.25 -3.91
N ARG A 62 5.13 9.34 -4.40
CA ARG A 62 5.66 9.43 -5.77
C ARG A 62 6.74 8.40 -6.06
N ASN A 63 7.41 7.89 -5.02
CA ASN A 63 8.43 6.85 -5.17
C ASN A 63 7.82 5.47 -5.46
N LEU A 64 6.53 5.27 -5.18
CA LEU A 64 5.78 4.05 -5.48
C LEU A 64 4.89 4.18 -6.72
N PHE A 65 4.84 5.33 -7.37
CA PHE A 65 4.10 5.49 -8.63
C PHE A 65 4.91 4.91 -9.80
N ASN A 66 4.35 3.93 -10.49
CA ASN A 66 4.90 3.37 -11.71
C ASN A 66 4.21 3.98 -12.93
N ALA A 67 4.94 4.79 -13.70
CA ALA A 67 4.41 5.49 -14.85
C ALA A 67 4.03 4.56 -16.03
N GLU A 68 4.56 3.34 -16.07
CA GLU A 68 4.24 2.36 -17.12
C GLU A 68 2.84 1.75 -16.91
N SER A 69 2.49 1.42 -15.66
CA SER A 69 1.18 0.86 -15.32
C SER A 69 0.14 1.92 -14.97
N GLY A 70 0.55 3.12 -14.54
CA GLY A 70 -0.32 4.15 -13.98
C GLY A 70 -0.76 3.90 -12.53
N PHE A 71 -0.12 2.94 -11.84
CA PHE A 71 -0.47 2.54 -10.48
C PHE A 71 0.62 2.86 -9.45
N ILE A 72 0.18 3.05 -8.21
CA ILE A 72 1.05 3.04 -7.04
C ILE A 72 1.25 1.59 -6.64
N GLN A 73 2.50 1.09 -6.81
CA GLN A 73 2.86 -0.32 -6.72
C GLN A 73 3.87 -0.58 -5.61
N PRO A 74 3.85 -1.80 -5.03
CA PRO A 74 4.87 -2.20 -4.07
C PRO A 74 6.24 -2.38 -4.73
N LYS A 75 7.29 -2.06 -3.96
CA LYS A 75 8.68 -2.34 -4.30
C LYS A 75 9.29 -3.30 -3.30
N ARG A 76 10.05 -4.27 -3.83
CA ARG A 76 10.94 -5.12 -3.03
C ARG A 76 12.35 -4.56 -3.13
N GLY A 77 12.91 -4.13 -2.02
CA GLY A 77 14.15 -3.37 -2.08
C GLY A 77 14.01 -2.17 -3.02
N GLY A 78 14.84 -2.08 -4.06
CA GLY A 78 14.80 -1.02 -5.08
C GLY A 78 14.03 -1.36 -6.35
N ALA A 79 13.49 -2.58 -6.49
CA ALA A 79 12.82 -3.08 -7.70
C ALA A 79 11.29 -3.09 -7.57
N TRP A 80 10.57 -2.94 -8.68
CA TRP A 80 9.12 -3.18 -8.70
C TRP A 80 8.81 -4.65 -8.41
N LEU A 81 7.70 -4.90 -7.70
CA LEU A 81 7.16 -6.25 -7.58
C LEU A 81 6.79 -6.76 -8.97
N ALA A 82 7.34 -7.92 -9.35
CA ALA A 82 7.01 -8.57 -10.62
C ALA A 82 5.54 -9.03 -10.65
N ASN A 83 4.95 -9.08 -11.85
CA ASN A 83 3.59 -9.59 -12.09
C ASN A 83 2.52 -8.88 -11.26
N PHE A 84 2.60 -7.55 -11.14
CA PHE A 84 1.59 -6.76 -10.45
C PHE A 84 0.21 -6.91 -11.09
N GLU A 85 -0.77 -7.35 -10.30
CA GLU A 85 -2.19 -7.42 -10.67
C GLU A 85 -2.99 -6.48 -9.75
N PRO A 86 -3.55 -5.37 -10.27
CA PRO A 86 -4.18 -4.35 -9.43
C PRO A 86 -5.45 -4.81 -8.71
N ARG A 87 -6.09 -5.92 -9.13
CA ARG A 87 -7.26 -6.52 -8.46
C ARG A 87 -6.87 -7.52 -7.37
N GLU A 88 -5.57 -7.84 -7.25
CA GLU A 88 -5.12 -8.80 -6.27
C GLU A 88 -5.17 -8.22 -4.86
N VAL A 89 -5.94 -8.87 -3.99
CA VAL A 89 -5.94 -8.60 -2.55
C VAL A 89 -4.78 -9.35 -1.93
N ASN A 90 -3.78 -8.62 -1.47
CA ASN A 90 -2.55 -9.17 -0.91
C ASN A 90 -2.08 -8.37 0.32
N PHE A 91 -0.92 -8.71 0.87
CA PHE A 91 -0.39 -8.07 2.06
C PHE A 91 0.34 -6.73 1.82
N ASN A 92 0.33 -6.19 0.62
CA ASN A 92 0.92 -4.88 0.34
C ASN A 92 -0.07 -3.74 0.58
N TYR A 93 -1.37 -4.05 0.66
CA TYR A 93 -2.46 -3.11 0.86
C TYR A 93 -3.27 -3.51 2.09
N THR A 94 -3.60 -2.54 2.93
CA THR A 94 -4.43 -2.76 4.12
C THR A 94 -5.87 -2.99 3.69
N GLU A 95 -6.39 -4.20 3.91
CA GLU A 95 -7.79 -4.57 3.63
C GLU A 95 -8.26 -4.18 2.21
N ALA A 96 -7.35 -4.23 1.24
CA ALA A 96 -7.58 -3.64 -0.07
C ALA A 96 -6.73 -4.29 -1.17
N ASN A 97 -6.84 -3.74 -2.37
CA ASN A 97 -6.02 -4.03 -3.51
C ASN A 97 -5.42 -2.76 -4.14
N GLY A 98 -4.72 -2.91 -5.27
CA GLY A 98 -4.08 -1.80 -5.96
C GLY A 98 -5.04 -0.69 -6.38
N TRP A 99 -6.27 -1.01 -6.82
CA TRP A 99 -7.27 -0.03 -7.20
C TRP A 99 -7.72 0.85 -6.05
N GLN A 100 -7.98 0.24 -4.88
CA GLN A 100 -8.55 0.91 -3.71
C GLN A 100 -7.55 1.84 -3.01
N TYR A 101 -6.25 1.68 -3.27
CA TYR A 101 -5.22 2.59 -2.77
C TYR A 101 -4.59 3.48 -3.84
N ASN A 102 -4.77 3.19 -5.14
CA ASN A 102 -4.16 4.00 -6.20
C ASN A 102 -4.51 5.49 -6.10
N PHE A 103 -5.71 5.81 -5.63
CA PHE A 103 -6.21 7.18 -5.53
C PHE A 103 -6.08 7.78 -4.11
N TYR A 104 -5.44 7.08 -3.16
CA TYR A 104 -5.31 7.58 -1.78
C TYR A 104 -4.16 8.59 -1.66
N VAL A 105 -4.34 9.73 -2.32
CA VAL A 105 -3.42 10.90 -2.26
C VAL A 105 -4.24 12.17 -2.01
N PRO A 106 -5.02 12.27 -0.91
CA PRO A 106 -5.97 13.34 -0.69
C PRO A 106 -5.31 14.72 -0.53
N HIS A 107 -4.06 14.77 -0.11
CA HIS A 107 -3.30 16.00 0.10
C HIS A 107 -2.66 16.57 -1.17
N ASP A 108 -2.47 15.75 -2.22
CA ASP A 108 -1.80 16.16 -3.47
C ASP A 108 -2.52 15.61 -4.72
N VAL A 109 -3.85 15.77 -4.77
CA VAL A 109 -4.67 15.27 -5.88
C VAL A 109 -4.18 15.83 -7.23
N ASN A 110 -3.85 17.11 -7.30
CA ASN A 110 -3.33 17.72 -8.54
C ASN A 110 -1.95 17.17 -8.94
N GLY A 111 -1.09 16.86 -7.95
CA GLY A 111 0.19 16.18 -8.22
C GLY A 111 -0.02 14.76 -8.76
N HIS A 112 -1.00 14.02 -8.23
CA HIS A 112 -1.34 12.69 -8.71
C HIS A 112 -1.96 12.74 -10.12
N ILE A 113 -2.86 13.69 -10.41
CA ILE A 113 -3.38 13.95 -11.76
C ILE A 113 -2.22 14.18 -12.75
N ALA A 114 -1.24 14.99 -12.36
CA ALA A 114 -0.08 15.26 -13.21
C ALA A 114 0.79 14.01 -13.46
N LEU A 115 0.97 13.14 -12.46
CA LEU A 115 1.71 11.87 -12.60
C LEU A 115 1.03 10.90 -13.56
N ILE A 116 -0.31 10.80 -13.52
CA ILE A 116 -1.11 9.92 -14.41
C ILE A 116 -1.15 10.46 -15.85
N GLY A 117 -0.86 11.73 -16.07
CA GLY A 117 -0.83 12.32 -17.43
C GLY A 117 -1.91 13.36 -17.70
N GLY A 118 -2.51 13.92 -16.64
CA GLY A 118 -3.46 15.02 -16.70
C GLY A 118 -4.92 14.61 -16.58
N ASP A 119 -5.81 15.60 -16.62
CA ASP A 119 -7.24 15.47 -16.30
C ASP A 119 -7.95 14.32 -17.02
N LYS A 120 -7.73 14.18 -18.34
CA LYS A 120 -8.40 13.16 -19.15
C LYS A 120 -7.93 11.74 -18.84
N ALA A 121 -6.62 11.55 -18.62
CA ALA A 121 -6.07 10.26 -18.26
C ALA A 121 -6.53 9.85 -16.85
N TYR A 122 -6.58 10.82 -15.93
CA TYR A 122 -7.06 10.61 -14.58
C TYR A 122 -8.55 10.24 -14.55
N GLU A 123 -9.39 10.95 -15.33
CA GLU A 123 -10.81 10.63 -15.47
C GLU A 123 -11.02 9.23 -16.06
N ALA A 124 -10.25 8.86 -17.10
CA ALA A 124 -10.35 7.55 -17.72
C ALA A 124 -9.96 6.41 -16.75
N LEU A 125 -8.94 6.62 -15.91
CA LEU A 125 -8.54 5.64 -14.90
C LEU A 125 -9.58 5.51 -13.77
N LEU A 126 -10.23 6.62 -13.38
CA LEU A 126 -11.38 6.58 -12.46
C LEU A 126 -12.58 5.83 -13.10
N ASP A 127 -12.87 6.06 -14.38
CA ASP A 127 -13.92 5.34 -15.10
C ASP A 127 -13.63 3.83 -15.12
N GLU A 128 -12.39 3.42 -15.39
CA GLU A 128 -11.98 2.02 -15.36
C GLU A 128 -12.20 1.39 -13.98
N MET A 129 -11.92 2.12 -12.91
CA MET A 129 -12.18 1.66 -11.55
C MET A 129 -13.68 1.46 -11.28
N PHE A 130 -14.54 2.46 -11.60
CA PHE A 130 -15.96 2.42 -11.28
C PHE A 130 -16.80 1.55 -12.22
N GLU A 131 -16.40 1.42 -13.50
CA GLU A 131 -17.13 0.67 -14.53
C GLU A 131 -16.59 -0.76 -14.74
N GLY A 132 -15.43 -1.09 -14.14
CA GLY A 132 -14.81 -2.40 -14.23
C GLY A 132 -15.56 -3.49 -13.50
N THR A 133 -15.05 -4.72 -13.55
CA THR A 133 -15.61 -5.85 -12.77
C THR A 133 -15.38 -5.63 -11.27
N SER A 134 -16.33 -6.10 -10.45
CA SER A 134 -16.18 -6.15 -8.98
C SER A 134 -15.46 -7.42 -8.50
N GLU A 135 -15.00 -8.29 -9.40
CA GLU A 135 -14.24 -9.47 -9.04
C GLU A 135 -12.82 -9.10 -8.59
N THR A 136 -12.42 -9.61 -7.45
CA THR A 136 -11.07 -9.51 -6.91
C THR A 136 -10.34 -10.85 -7.06
N THR A 137 -9.01 -10.80 -7.05
CA THR A 137 -8.15 -11.99 -7.02
C THR A 137 -7.34 -12.00 -5.71
N GLY A 138 -6.56 -13.05 -5.48
CA GLY A 138 -5.75 -13.18 -4.27
C GLY A 138 -6.56 -13.67 -3.06
N ARG A 139 -6.26 -13.11 -1.88
CA ARG A 139 -6.89 -13.55 -0.63
C ARG A 139 -8.31 -12.99 -0.46
N SER A 140 -9.14 -13.70 0.32
CA SER A 140 -10.42 -13.16 0.78
C SER A 140 -10.20 -12.08 1.85
N GLN A 141 -10.95 -10.98 1.73
CA GLN A 141 -10.94 -9.87 2.70
C GLN A 141 -12.36 -9.41 3.00
N PRO A 142 -12.86 -9.60 4.24
CA PRO A 142 -14.25 -9.33 4.59
C PRO A 142 -14.62 -7.84 4.57
N ASP A 143 -13.63 -6.94 4.67
CA ASP A 143 -13.86 -5.49 4.68
C ASP A 143 -14.02 -4.89 3.28
N ILE A 144 -13.72 -5.65 2.22
CA ILE A 144 -13.99 -5.24 0.83
C ILE A 144 -15.46 -5.48 0.52
N THR A 145 -16.29 -4.49 0.80
CA THR A 145 -17.76 -4.54 0.65
C THR A 145 -18.29 -3.27 -0.04
N GLY A 146 -19.56 -3.28 -0.47
CA GLY A 146 -20.18 -2.14 -1.15
C GLY A 146 -19.47 -1.80 -2.47
N MET A 147 -19.19 -2.82 -3.28
CA MET A 147 -18.42 -2.69 -4.51
C MET A 147 -19.24 -2.04 -5.64
N ILE A 148 -18.63 -1.04 -6.29
CA ILE A 148 -19.04 -0.48 -7.59
C ILE A 148 -17.78 -0.53 -8.48
N GLY A 149 -17.70 -1.50 -9.39
CA GLY A 149 -16.43 -1.86 -10.01
C GLY A 149 -15.39 -2.26 -8.95
N GLN A 150 -14.23 -1.65 -8.96
CA GLN A 150 -13.18 -1.85 -7.94
C GLN A 150 -13.24 -0.84 -6.78
N TYR A 151 -14.16 0.12 -6.82
CA TYR A 151 -14.45 0.99 -5.68
C TYR A 151 -15.13 0.19 -4.56
N ALA A 152 -14.61 0.26 -3.34
CA ALA A 152 -15.12 -0.46 -2.18
C ALA A 152 -15.61 0.54 -1.13
N HIS A 153 -16.92 0.82 -1.10
CA HIS A 153 -17.49 1.82 -0.19
C HIS A 153 -17.41 1.43 1.29
N GLY A 154 -17.42 0.13 1.57
CA GLY A 154 -17.36 -0.39 2.94
C GLY A 154 -15.99 -0.19 3.63
N ASN A 155 -15.00 0.38 2.95
CA ASN A 155 -13.69 0.67 3.53
C ASN A 155 -13.28 2.13 3.24
N GLU A 156 -12.86 2.86 4.27
CA GLU A 156 -12.68 4.32 4.29
C GLU A 156 -11.64 4.87 3.31
N PRO A 157 -10.56 4.18 2.94
CA PRO A 157 -9.63 4.67 1.92
C PRO A 157 -10.29 5.01 0.60
N SER A 158 -11.48 4.45 0.32
CA SER A 158 -12.26 4.71 -0.91
C SER A 158 -13.18 5.94 -0.83
N HIS A 159 -13.54 6.42 0.36
CA HIS A 159 -14.63 7.38 0.59
C HIS A 159 -14.52 8.69 -0.19
N HIS A 160 -13.32 9.15 -0.48
CA HIS A 160 -13.09 10.41 -1.22
C HIS A 160 -13.13 10.22 -2.75
N MET A 161 -13.05 9.00 -3.27
CA MET A 161 -12.79 8.72 -4.69
C MET A 161 -13.88 9.21 -5.63
N ALA A 162 -15.16 9.09 -5.26
CA ALA A 162 -16.28 9.61 -6.07
C ALA A 162 -16.22 11.14 -6.27
N TYR A 163 -15.52 11.85 -5.38
CA TYR A 163 -15.34 13.30 -5.45
C TYR A 163 -14.13 13.73 -6.29
N LEU A 164 -13.25 12.80 -6.68
CA LEU A 164 -12.02 13.12 -7.42
C LEU A 164 -12.28 13.59 -8.86
N TYR A 165 -13.41 13.22 -9.46
CA TYR A 165 -13.79 13.74 -10.78
C TYR A 165 -13.92 15.27 -10.80
N ALA A 166 -14.31 15.90 -9.69
CA ALA A 166 -14.39 17.35 -9.58
C ALA A 166 -13.02 18.02 -9.77
N TYR A 167 -11.92 17.40 -9.31
CA TYR A 167 -10.56 17.89 -9.52
C TYR A 167 -10.13 17.79 -10.99
N ALA A 168 -10.59 16.79 -11.72
CA ALA A 168 -10.38 16.64 -13.16
C ALA A 168 -11.34 17.50 -14.00
N GLY A 169 -12.25 18.27 -13.37
CA GLY A 169 -13.20 19.16 -14.05
C GLY A 169 -14.48 18.48 -14.50
N ASN A 170 -14.83 17.32 -13.94
CA ASN A 170 -16.09 16.63 -14.21
C ASN A 170 -16.94 16.45 -12.94
N GLN A 171 -17.37 17.58 -12.38
CA GLN A 171 -18.24 17.59 -11.20
C GLN A 171 -19.59 16.87 -11.45
N SER A 172 -20.05 16.79 -12.68
CA SER A 172 -21.29 16.06 -13.04
C SER A 172 -21.18 14.57 -12.74
N LYS A 173 -20.02 13.93 -13.00
CA LYS A 173 -19.78 12.54 -12.61
C LYS A 173 -19.72 12.38 -11.09
N THR A 174 -19.03 13.29 -10.38
CA THR A 174 -19.08 13.33 -8.91
C THR A 174 -20.52 13.31 -8.39
N ALA A 175 -21.37 14.21 -8.88
CA ALA A 175 -22.75 14.32 -8.39
C ALA A 175 -23.56 13.04 -8.63
N ARG A 176 -23.42 12.42 -9.81
CA ARG A 176 -24.13 11.16 -10.15
C ARG A 176 -23.65 9.99 -9.30
N LEU A 177 -22.33 9.79 -9.19
CA LEU A 177 -21.76 8.69 -8.41
C LEU A 177 -22.06 8.80 -6.92
N VAL A 178 -21.93 10.00 -6.34
CA VAL A 178 -22.28 10.23 -4.94
C VAL A 178 -23.74 9.90 -4.70
N ARG A 179 -24.65 10.29 -5.61
CA ARG A 179 -26.06 9.95 -5.51
C ARG A 179 -26.30 8.45 -5.66
N GLN A 180 -25.64 7.80 -6.61
CA GLN A 180 -25.73 6.35 -6.78
C GLN A 180 -25.29 5.62 -5.51
N ILE A 181 -24.15 5.99 -4.91
CA ILE A 181 -23.65 5.39 -3.67
C ILE A 181 -24.69 5.55 -2.54
N GLN A 182 -25.29 6.75 -2.40
CA GLN A 182 -26.31 6.98 -1.38
C GLN A 182 -27.58 6.13 -1.61
N ASP A 183 -28.02 5.98 -2.86
CA ASP A 183 -29.25 5.25 -3.18
C ASP A 183 -29.04 3.73 -3.14
N ASP A 184 -27.89 3.22 -3.56
CA ASP A 184 -27.63 1.79 -3.70
C ASP A 184 -27.06 1.16 -2.41
N LEU A 185 -26.24 1.90 -1.64
CA LEU A 185 -25.46 1.35 -0.54
C LEU A 185 -25.92 1.77 0.87
N TYR A 186 -26.96 2.60 0.97
CA TYR A 186 -27.56 3.01 2.25
C TYR A 186 -29.06 2.72 2.28
N ARG A 187 -29.52 2.12 3.36
CA ARG A 187 -30.95 1.81 3.56
C ARG A 187 -31.38 2.15 4.97
N ASN A 188 -32.64 2.55 5.14
CA ASN A 188 -33.25 2.74 6.46
C ASN A 188 -33.65 1.39 7.05
N ALA A 189 -32.67 0.59 7.46
CA ALA A 189 -32.85 -0.74 8.06
C ALA A 189 -31.67 -1.01 9.02
N PRO A 190 -31.78 -1.98 9.97
CA PRO A 190 -30.70 -2.35 10.88
C PRO A 190 -29.42 -2.81 10.18
N ASP A 191 -29.56 -3.41 8.99
CA ASP A 191 -28.49 -3.84 8.09
C ASP A 191 -28.27 -2.84 6.93
N GLY A 192 -28.49 -1.57 7.17
CA GLY A 192 -28.56 -0.52 6.14
C GLY A 192 -27.23 0.00 5.62
N LEU A 193 -26.10 -0.48 6.14
CA LEU A 193 -24.75 -0.15 5.70
C LEU A 193 -24.14 -1.30 4.90
N SER A 194 -23.28 -0.98 3.95
CA SER A 194 -22.60 -1.98 3.10
C SER A 194 -21.34 -2.58 3.73
N GLY A 195 -21.07 -2.31 4.99
CA GLY A 195 -19.92 -2.79 5.76
C GLY A 195 -20.06 -2.45 7.23
N ASN A 196 -18.96 -2.43 7.96
CA ASN A 196 -18.91 -1.95 9.33
C ASN A 196 -19.18 -0.45 9.38
N GLU A 197 -19.65 0.05 10.53
CA GLU A 197 -19.93 1.48 10.69
C GLU A 197 -18.65 2.31 10.95
N ASP A 198 -17.65 1.67 11.54
CA ASP A 198 -16.28 2.18 11.80
C ASP A 198 -16.26 3.52 12.53
N CYS A 199 -16.77 3.47 13.77
CA CYS A 199 -16.77 4.60 14.71
C CYS A 199 -17.46 5.86 14.17
N GLY A 200 -18.43 5.72 13.26
CA GLY A 200 -19.22 6.81 12.73
C GLY A 200 -18.80 7.30 11.34
N GLN A 201 -17.79 6.72 10.73
CA GLN A 201 -17.28 7.20 9.44
C GLN A 201 -18.27 6.95 8.28
N MET A 202 -18.92 5.79 8.24
CA MET A 202 -19.93 5.48 7.22
C MET A 202 -21.13 6.44 7.31
N SER A 203 -21.65 6.68 8.51
CA SER A 203 -22.71 7.66 8.75
C SER A 203 -22.26 9.09 8.44
N ALA A 204 -21.04 9.46 8.80
CA ALA A 204 -20.49 10.78 8.52
C ALA A 204 -20.36 11.03 7.01
N TRP A 205 -19.94 10.02 6.22
CA TRP A 205 -19.90 10.11 4.77
C TRP A 205 -21.29 10.39 4.19
N HIS A 206 -22.31 9.63 4.65
CA HIS A 206 -23.70 9.82 4.20
C HIS A 206 -24.22 11.21 4.54
N VAL A 207 -23.99 11.70 5.77
CA VAL A 207 -24.44 13.03 6.21
C VAL A 207 -23.75 14.14 5.41
N TRP A 208 -22.41 14.09 5.23
CA TRP A 208 -21.70 15.06 4.42
C TRP A 208 -22.18 15.07 2.97
N SER A 209 -22.36 13.90 2.39
CA SER A 209 -22.85 13.74 1.02
C SER A 209 -24.29 14.24 0.88
N ALA A 210 -25.16 13.98 1.88
CA ALA A 210 -26.52 14.50 1.90
C ALA A 210 -26.58 16.04 2.03
N LEU A 211 -25.61 16.67 2.66
CA LEU A 211 -25.43 18.13 2.66
C LEU A 211 -24.97 18.69 1.30
N GLY A 212 -24.55 17.83 0.36
CA GLY A 212 -24.04 18.21 -0.95
C GLY A 212 -22.58 18.66 -0.93
N MET A 213 -21.76 18.17 -0.01
CA MET A 213 -20.35 18.50 0.10
C MET A 213 -19.56 17.41 0.82
N TYR A 214 -18.24 17.33 0.58
CA TYR A 214 -17.37 16.35 1.23
C TYR A 214 -15.94 16.87 1.44
N PRO A 215 -15.28 16.60 2.58
CA PRO A 215 -13.89 16.94 2.84
C PRO A 215 -12.95 15.87 2.25
N VAL A 216 -12.59 15.96 0.96
CA VAL A 216 -11.65 15.03 0.31
C VAL A 216 -10.31 14.98 1.05
N CYS A 217 -9.83 16.13 1.51
CA CYS A 217 -8.67 16.25 2.38
C CYS A 217 -9.09 16.88 3.72
N PRO A 218 -9.39 16.08 4.76
CA PRO A 218 -9.83 16.61 6.05
C PRO A 218 -8.89 17.63 6.69
N GLY A 219 -7.59 17.54 6.44
CA GLY A 219 -6.58 18.51 6.91
C GLY A 219 -6.62 19.88 6.21
N SER A 220 -7.34 20.02 5.08
CA SER A 220 -7.45 21.28 4.32
C SER A 220 -8.71 22.07 4.69
N ASP A 221 -8.81 23.32 4.19
CA ASP A 221 -10.01 24.16 4.34
C ASP A 221 -11.05 23.93 3.22
N GLN A 222 -10.82 23.02 2.28
CA GLN A 222 -11.71 22.79 1.16
C GLN A 222 -12.72 21.66 1.41
N LEU A 223 -13.97 21.92 0.98
CA LEU A 223 -15.05 20.94 0.82
C LEU A 223 -15.44 20.90 -0.65
N VAL A 224 -15.42 19.72 -1.23
CA VAL A 224 -15.82 19.53 -2.64
C VAL A 224 -17.33 19.47 -2.75
N ALA A 225 -17.92 20.16 -3.72
CA ALA A 225 -19.36 20.15 -3.96
C ALA A 225 -19.81 18.80 -4.55
N GLY A 226 -20.79 18.19 -3.91
CA GLY A 226 -21.61 17.09 -4.43
C GLY A 226 -22.97 17.60 -4.89
N ILE A 227 -24.03 16.90 -4.49
CA ILE A 227 -25.43 17.29 -4.73
C ILE A 227 -26.25 17.08 -3.45
N PRO A 228 -26.97 18.08 -2.90
CA PRO A 228 -27.78 17.90 -1.71
C PRO A 228 -28.91 16.89 -1.93
N SER A 229 -29.13 16.01 -0.95
CA SER A 229 -30.20 15.00 -1.03
C SER A 229 -31.61 15.56 -0.81
N PHE A 230 -31.73 16.69 -0.12
CA PHE A 230 -32.97 17.32 0.23
C PHE A 230 -33.14 18.68 -0.47
N GLU A 231 -34.39 19.13 -0.66
CA GLU A 231 -34.67 20.44 -1.23
C GLU A 231 -34.23 21.58 -0.31
N GLN A 232 -34.32 21.37 1.02
CA GLN A 232 -33.87 22.33 2.01
C GLN A 232 -33.28 21.64 3.23
N ILE A 233 -32.14 22.12 3.68
CA ILE A 233 -31.42 21.64 4.88
C ILE A 233 -31.06 22.87 5.72
N THR A 234 -31.32 22.82 7.03
CA THR A 234 -30.86 23.83 7.98
C THR A 234 -29.93 23.20 8.99
N VAL A 235 -28.69 23.67 9.06
CA VAL A 235 -27.73 23.28 10.10
C VAL A 235 -27.66 24.40 11.13
N ALA A 236 -28.26 24.16 12.31
CA ALA A 236 -28.26 25.12 13.41
C ALA A 236 -27.04 24.96 14.32
N PRO A 237 -26.41 26.04 14.78
CA PRO A 237 -25.35 25.95 15.77
C PRO A 237 -25.92 25.42 17.10
N LYS A 238 -25.13 24.58 17.82
CA LYS A 238 -25.52 24.14 19.17
C LYS A 238 -25.59 25.33 20.12
N ALA A 239 -26.72 25.49 20.82
CA ALA A 239 -27.01 26.58 21.77
C ALA A 239 -26.00 26.70 22.93
N ASN A 240 -25.20 25.66 23.20
CA ASN A 240 -24.26 25.59 24.35
C ASN A 240 -22.83 26.06 24.04
N ARG A 241 -22.54 26.52 22.82
CA ARG A 241 -21.24 27.14 22.52
C ARG A 241 -21.41 28.65 22.59
N ALA A 242 -21.02 29.23 23.73
CA ALA A 242 -20.95 30.69 23.82
C ALA A 242 -20.04 31.21 22.70
N PRO A 243 -20.48 32.20 21.91
CA PRO A 243 -19.60 32.83 20.94
C PRO A 243 -18.39 33.40 21.67
N SER A 244 -17.16 33.13 21.21
CA SER A 244 -16.04 33.97 21.59
C SER A 244 -16.38 35.42 21.20
N GLU A 245 -16.04 36.39 22.02
CA GLU A 245 -16.42 37.80 21.81
C GLU A 245 -16.24 38.22 20.34
N GLY A 246 -17.37 38.63 19.72
CA GLY A 246 -17.41 39.18 18.36
C GLY A 246 -17.83 38.23 17.22
N THR A 247 -18.14 36.95 17.48
CA THR A 247 -18.61 36.03 16.43
C THR A 247 -20.04 35.55 16.70
N SER A 248 -21.03 36.04 15.93
CA SER A 248 -22.37 35.46 15.89
C SER A 248 -22.35 34.29 14.90
N PHE A 249 -22.54 33.05 15.37
CA PHE A 249 -22.79 31.91 14.48
C PHE A 249 -24.22 31.97 13.96
N GLN A 250 -24.37 32.09 12.66
CA GLN A 250 -25.70 32.00 12.01
C GLN A 250 -25.96 30.54 11.58
N PRO A 251 -27.24 30.13 11.47
CA PRO A 251 -27.59 28.87 10.84
C PRO A 251 -27.05 28.83 9.40
N LEU A 252 -26.66 27.64 8.95
CA LEU A 252 -26.34 27.38 7.55
C LEU A 252 -27.62 26.83 6.88
N LEU A 253 -28.11 27.54 5.86
CA LEU A 253 -29.22 27.12 5.02
C LEU A 253 -28.67 26.59 3.69
N ILE A 254 -29.02 25.35 3.35
CA ILE A 254 -28.66 24.74 2.06
C ILE A 254 -29.98 24.50 1.30
N GLU A 255 -30.07 25.00 0.08
CA GLU A 255 -31.25 24.83 -0.79
C GLU A 255 -30.84 24.18 -2.09
N ARG A 256 -31.65 23.24 -2.58
CA ARG A 256 -31.54 22.65 -3.91
C ARG A 256 -32.73 23.04 -4.75
N LYS A 257 -32.54 23.73 -5.84
CA LYS A 257 -33.52 24.06 -6.86
C LYS A 257 -33.37 23.22 -8.09
N GLY A 258 -34.47 22.72 -8.62
CA GLY A 258 -34.49 21.77 -9.72
C GLY A 258 -34.49 20.32 -9.24
N ASN A 259 -34.69 19.39 -10.18
CA ASN A 259 -34.87 17.96 -9.91
C ASN A 259 -33.85 17.07 -10.64
N GLY A 260 -32.83 17.65 -11.27
CA GLY A 260 -31.80 16.90 -11.97
C GLY A 260 -30.67 16.43 -11.04
N LEU A 261 -29.83 15.55 -11.56
CA LEU A 261 -28.65 15.01 -10.88
C LEU A 261 -27.34 15.71 -11.23
N VAL A 262 -27.43 16.89 -11.89
CA VAL A 262 -26.28 17.68 -12.28
C VAL A 262 -26.39 19.07 -11.69
N VAL A 263 -25.31 19.54 -11.06
CA VAL A 263 -25.22 20.91 -10.55
C VAL A 263 -24.75 21.84 -11.65
N ASN A 264 -25.51 22.90 -11.91
CA ASN A 264 -25.19 23.88 -12.96
C ASN A 264 -24.55 25.16 -12.41
N SER A 265 -24.91 25.54 -11.21
CA SER A 265 -24.32 26.68 -10.51
C SER A 265 -24.56 26.58 -9.01
N ILE A 266 -23.75 27.29 -8.24
CA ILE A 266 -23.94 27.47 -6.80
C ILE A 266 -23.89 28.96 -6.50
N GLN A 267 -24.92 29.45 -5.77
CA GLN A 267 -24.95 30.79 -5.21
C GLN A 267 -24.77 30.71 -3.70
N SER A 268 -23.99 31.59 -3.10
CA SER A 268 -23.83 31.59 -1.66
C SER A 268 -23.70 32.99 -1.08
N THR A 269 -24.14 33.14 0.17
CA THR A 269 -23.92 34.32 1.00
C THR A 269 -22.81 34.10 2.04
N LEU A 270 -22.05 33.03 1.90
CA LEU A 270 -20.94 32.71 2.80
C LEU A 270 -19.89 33.82 2.76
N ALA A 271 -19.40 34.21 3.94
CA ALA A 271 -18.37 35.22 4.07
C ALA A 271 -16.99 34.66 3.61
N SER A 272 -16.76 34.59 2.31
CA SER A 272 -15.48 34.24 1.71
C SER A 272 -15.18 35.20 0.56
N PRO A 273 -14.01 35.90 0.57
CA PRO A 273 -13.65 36.85 -0.49
C PRO A 273 -13.50 36.21 -1.88
N ASP A 274 -13.19 34.91 -1.92
CA ASP A 274 -12.79 34.22 -3.17
C ASP A 274 -13.94 33.46 -3.84
N LEU A 275 -15.05 33.18 -3.11
CA LEU A 275 -16.16 32.36 -3.59
C LEU A 275 -17.30 33.14 -4.23
N LEU A 276 -17.32 34.48 -4.12
CA LEU A 276 -18.51 35.27 -4.44
C LEU A 276 -18.58 35.82 -5.86
N LYS A 277 -17.56 35.59 -6.70
CA LYS A 277 -17.52 36.24 -8.02
C LYS A 277 -17.97 35.35 -9.18
N ASP A 278 -17.85 34.02 -9.04
CA ASP A 278 -18.22 33.09 -10.12
C ASP A 278 -19.09 31.97 -9.56
N HIS A 279 -20.36 31.93 -9.96
CA HIS A 279 -21.30 30.83 -9.66
C HIS A 279 -20.86 29.45 -10.20
N ALA A 280 -19.66 29.37 -10.73
CA ALA A 280 -19.05 28.20 -11.35
C ALA A 280 -18.17 27.37 -10.41
N ASN A 281 -17.91 27.81 -9.18
CA ASN A 281 -17.04 27.09 -8.24
C ASN A 281 -17.69 25.81 -7.73
N SER A 282 -16.94 24.70 -7.81
CA SER A 282 -17.37 23.39 -7.35
C SER A 282 -16.75 22.99 -5.99
N TRP A 283 -16.43 23.97 -5.15
CA TRP A 283 -15.90 23.77 -3.81
C TRP A 283 -16.25 24.92 -2.85
N PHE A 284 -16.12 24.67 -1.54
CA PHE A 284 -16.38 25.62 -0.46
C PHE A 284 -15.22 25.67 0.53
N SER A 285 -15.09 26.81 1.24
CA SER A 285 -14.21 26.90 2.42
C SER A 285 -14.95 26.38 3.67
N LYS A 286 -14.32 25.45 4.41
CA LYS A 286 -14.84 24.99 5.71
C LYS A 286 -15.00 26.14 6.71
N SER A 287 -14.04 27.03 6.76
CA SER A 287 -14.06 28.19 7.64
C SER A 287 -15.20 29.17 7.29
N ALA A 288 -15.57 29.27 6.01
CA ALA A 288 -16.73 30.07 5.60
C ALA A 288 -18.07 29.41 6.02
N ILE A 289 -18.21 28.09 5.80
CA ILE A 289 -19.41 27.32 6.17
C ILE A 289 -19.63 27.35 7.69
N GLN A 290 -18.58 27.28 8.50
CA GLN A 290 -18.67 27.33 9.97
C GLN A 290 -19.28 28.65 10.50
N ARG A 291 -19.20 29.74 9.74
CA ARG A 291 -19.82 31.03 10.09
C ARG A 291 -21.32 31.07 9.81
N GLY A 292 -21.84 30.11 9.06
CA GLY A 292 -23.23 30.06 8.59
C GLY A 292 -23.49 30.97 7.40
N GLY A 293 -24.75 31.02 6.98
CA GLY A 293 -25.20 31.73 5.79
C GLY A 293 -26.09 30.86 4.91
N SER A 294 -26.13 31.12 3.59
CA SER A 294 -26.92 30.31 2.66
C SER A 294 -26.10 29.81 1.49
N ILE A 295 -26.43 28.61 1.01
CA ILE A 295 -25.90 27.99 -0.20
C ILE A 295 -27.10 27.50 -1.01
N GLN A 296 -27.21 27.92 -2.26
CA GLN A 296 -28.26 27.47 -3.17
C GLN A 296 -27.64 26.75 -4.37
N PHE A 297 -28.01 25.50 -4.57
CA PHE A 297 -27.64 24.67 -5.70
C PHE A 297 -28.73 24.74 -6.78
N GLU A 298 -28.35 25.11 -8.00
CA GLU A 298 -29.21 24.99 -9.17
C GLU A 298 -28.90 23.68 -9.87
N THR A 299 -29.90 22.80 -10.00
CA THR A 299 -29.71 21.45 -10.58
C THR A 299 -30.59 21.23 -11.80
N SER A 300 -30.09 20.43 -12.76
CA SER A 300 -30.82 20.03 -13.96
C SER A 300 -30.46 18.62 -14.44
N ALA A 301 -31.12 18.14 -15.49
CA ALA A 301 -30.78 16.90 -16.16
C ALA A 301 -29.59 17.03 -17.12
N MET A 302 -29.26 18.26 -17.58
CA MET A 302 -28.21 18.53 -18.55
C MET A 302 -26.93 19.03 -17.87
N GLU A 303 -25.80 18.59 -18.38
CA GLU A 303 -24.49 19.03 -17.87
C GLU A 303 -24.22 20.51 -18.14
N SER A 304 -23.66 21.18 -17.13
CA SER A 304 -23.15 22.52 -17.27
C SER A 304 -21.88 22.54 -18.13
N SER A 305 -21.78 23.49 -19.04
CA SER A 305 -20.56 23.72 -19.80
C SER A 305 -19.50 24.54 -19.06
N VAL A 306 -19.86 25.12 -17.90
CA VAL A 306 -18.99 26.05 -17.16
C VAL A 306 -18.74 25.65 -15.71
N PHE A 307 -19.70 25.02 -15.03
CA PHE A 307 -19.60 24.69 -13.60
C PHE A 307 -18.50 23.68 -13.32
N GLY A 308 -17.51 24.06 -12.52
CA GLY A 308 -16.35 23.23 -12.17
C GLY A 308 -15.43 22.89 -13.34
N LYS A 309 -15.54 23.56 -14.51
CA LYS A 309 -14.74 23.22 -15.70
C LYS A 309 -13.40 23.94 -15.75
N SER A 310 -13.34 25.20 -15.37
CA SER A 310 -12.08 25.96 -15.37
C SER A 310 -11.19 25.58 -14.18
N VAL A 311 -9.88 25.67 -14.35
CA VAL A 311 -8.92 25.37 -13.26
C VAL A 311 -9.19 26.17 -11.99
N GLY A 312 -9.58 27.46 -12.13
CA GLY A 312 -9.89 28.32 -10.98
C GLY A 312 -11.21 27.99 -10.27
N SER A 313 -12.13 27.27 -10.93
CA SER A 313 -13.43 26.87 -10.36
C SER A 313 -13.46 25.47 -9.77
N ARG A 314 -12.38 24.70 -9.94
CA ARG A 314 -12.24 23.33 -9.39
C ARG A 314 -11.70 23.35 -7.97
N PRO A 315 -11.96 22.32 -7.16
CA PRO A 315 -11.17 22.08 -5.96
C PRO A 315 -9.71 21.86 -6.35
N SER A 316 -8.80 22.23 -5.45
CA SER A 316 -7.37 22.09 -5.70
C SER A 316 -6.66 21.66 -4.41
N GLN A 317 -5.98 20.54 -4.49
CA GLN A 317 -5.06 20.07 -3.45
C GLN A 317 -3.74 19.79 -4.13
N SER A 318 -2.75 20.63 -3.88
CA SER A 318 -1.44 20.53 -4.47
C SER A 318 -0.37 20.63 -3.39
N TRP A 319 0.56 19.70 -3.44
CA TRP A 319 1.71 19.68 -2.58
C TRP A 319 2.97 19.72 -3.44
N ALA A 320 3.79 20.70 -3.26
CA ALA A 320 5.02 20.87 -4.02
C ALA A 320 6.20 21.16 -3.08
N ASP A 321 7.30 20.48 -3.31
CA ASP A 321 8.60 20.78 -2.70
C ASP A 321 9.69 20.58 -3.75
N ASP A 322 10.31 21.67 -4.19
CA ASP A 322 11.39 21.65 -5.19
C ASP A 322 12.63 20.86 -4.71
N SER A 323 12.73 20.59 -3.40
CA SER A 323 13.79 19.76 -2.82
C SER A 323 13.51 18.26 -2.90
N PHE A 324 12.31 17.83 -3.29
CA PHE A 324 12.00 16.43 -3.47
C PHE A 324 12.71 15.87 -4.72
N VAL A 325 13.42 14.78 -4.54
CA VAL A 325 14.05 14.01 -5.62
C VAL A 325 13.58 12.58 -5.50
N GLY A 326 12.88 12.07 -6.53
CA GLY A 326 12.40 10.70 -6.57
C GLY A 326 13.55 9.71 -6.60
N VAL A 327 13.39 8.60 -5.88
CA VAL A 327 14.40 7.53 -5.86
C VAL A 327 14.43 6.78 -7.19
N PRO A 328 15.59 6.25 -7.63
CA PRO A 328 15.66 5.43 -8.84
C PRO A 328 15.00 4.06 -8.63
N VAL A 329 14.82 3.33 -9.72
CA VAL A 329 14.36 1.93 -9.72
C VAL A 329 15.52 1.06 -10.16
N ILE A 330 15.87 0.05 -9.37
CA ILE A 330 16.87 -0.97 -9.73
C ILE A 330 16.08 -2.13 -10.34
N ASP A 331 16.05 -2.21 -11.67
CA ASP A 331 15.20 -3.16 -12.39
C ASP A 331 15.87 -4.51 -12.53
N GLY A 332 15.76 -5.34 -11.49
CA GLY A 332 16.38 -6.66 -11.45
C GLY A 332 15.63 -7.64 -10.54
N PRO A 333 15.78 -8.96 -10.77
CA PRO A 333 15.24 -10.00 -9.92
C PRO A 333 16.02 -10.13 -8.61
N MET A 334 15.42 -10.77 -7.60
CA MET A 334 16.13 -11.12 -6.35
C MET A 334 17.16 -12.23 -6.55
N THR A 335 16.90 -13.13 -7.51
CA THR A 335 17.77 -14.27 -7.80
C THR A 335 17.92 -14.50 -9.31
N TYR A 336 19.06 -15.03 -9.73
CA TYR A 336 19.32 -15.40 -11.13
C TYR A 336 20.15 -16.67 -11.23
N ARG A 337 20.09 -17.37 -12.41
CA ARG A 337 20.74 -18.68 -12.62
C ARG A 337 21.84 -18.69 -13.67
N THR A 338 22.00 -17.60 -14.43
CA THR A 338 23.05 -17.45 -15.45
C THR A 338 24.41 -17.18 -14.83
N GLU A 339 25.49 -17.22 -15.62
CA GLU A 339 26.82 -16.86 -15.13
C GLU A 339 26.95 -15.40 -14.76
N SER A 340 26.21 -14.54 -15.46
CA SER A 340 26.11 -13.11 -15.21
C SER A 340 24.70 -12.62 -15.44
N PHE A 341 24.40 -11.43 -14.92
CA PHE A 341 23.13 -10.75 -15.13
C PHE A 341 23.34 -9.25 -15.25
N ASP A 342 22.70 -8.61 -16.24
CA ASP A 342 22.78 -7.18 -16.44
C ASP A 342 21.57 -6.48 -15.83
N ILE A 343 21.82 -5.57 -14.88
CA ILE A 343 20.78 -4.85 -14.13
C ILE A 343 20.73 -3.40 -14.60
N PRO A 344 19.65 -2.95 -15.25
CA PRO A 344 19.40 -1.55 -15.51
C PRO A 344 18.95 -0.81 -14.25
N ILE A 345 19.31 0.48 -14.17
CA ILE A 345 18.79 1.39 -13.15
C ILE A 345 18.05 2.52 -13.87
N LEU A 346 16.80 2.71 -13.51
CA LEU A 346 15.90 3.66 -14.17
C LEU A 346 15.71 4.90 -13.29
N ALA A 347 15.78 6.09 -13.91
CA ALA A 347 15.47 7.33 -13.22
C ALA A 347 13.95 7.50 -13.06
N ASN A 348 13.49 7.87 -11.88
CA ASN A 348 12.07 8.13 -11.60
C ASN A 348 11.59 9.48 -12.17
N ALA A 349 12.48 10.37 -12.59
CA ALA A 349 12.14 11.66 -13.17
C ALA A 349 13.03 11.97 -14.37
N LYS A 350 12.44 12.57 -15.40
CA LYS A 350 13.14 12.98 -16.61
C LYS A 350 14.23 14.02 -16.29
N GLY A 351 15.44 13.81 -16.82
CA GLY A 351 16.58 14.72 -16.62
C GLY A 351 17.39 14.49 -15.35
N SER A 352 17.01 13.53 -14.51
CA SER A 352 17.84 13.12 -13.36
C SER A 352 18.99 12.24 -13.83
N SER A 353 20.17 12.43 -13.22
CA SER A 353 21.29 11.48 -13.30
C SER A 353 21.24 10.49 -12.13
N ILE A 354 21.89 9.36 -12.27
CA ILE A 354 21.92 8.28 -11.28
C ILE A 354 23.34 8.06 -10.81
N GLN A 355 23.49 7.81 -9.52
CA GLN A 355 24.72 7.31 -8.91
C GLN A 355 24.45 5.96 -8.25
N TYR A 356 25.44 5.09 -8.28
CA TYR A 356 25.34 3.74 -7.71
C TYR A 356 26.61 3.31 -6.98
N GLN A 357 26.48 2.24 -6.19
CA GLN A 357 27.55 1.46 -5.59
C GLN A 357 27.17 -0.01 -5.62
N ILE A 358 28.18 -0.89 -5.67
CA ILE A 358 28.00 -2.33 -5.52
C ILE A 358 28.86 -2.76 -4.35
N THR A 359 28.28 -3.48 -3.41
CA THR A 359 28.97 -4.11 -2.28
C THR A 359 28.69 -5.61 -2.30
N ASP A 360 29.45 -6.39 -1.52
CA ASP A 360 29.05 -7.76 -1.25
C ASP A 360 27.76 -7.80 -0.44
N ILE A 361 27.12 -8.97 -0.37
CA ILE A 361 25.80 -9.11 0.26
C ILE A 361 25.83 -8.82 1.78
N LEU A 362 26.99 -8.93 2.42
CA LEU A 362 27.18 -8.65 3.84
C LEU A 362 27.51 -7.18 4.11
N GLY A 363 27.76 -6.38 3.08
CA GLY A 363 28.02 -4.96 3.19
C GLY A 363 26.84 -4.21 3.85
N LEU A 364 27.10 -3.56 5.00
CA LEU A 364 26.05 -2.96 5.83
C LEU A 364 25.59 -1.58 5.35
N ASP A 365 26.52 -0.77 4.80
CA ASP A 365 26.23 0.61 4.39
C ASP A 365 26.94 0.97 3.08
N PRO A 366 26.38 1.93 2.30
CA PRO A 366 27.06 2.43 1.11
C PRO A 366 28.40 3.07 1.48
N MET A 367 29.44 2.70 0.76
CA MET A 367 30.77 3.31 0.92
C MET A 367 30.74 4.79 0.52
N LYS A 368 31.81 5.54 0.85
CA LYS A 368 31.83 7.00 0.63
C LYS A 368 31.87 7.40 -0.85
N GLU A 369 32.26 6.52 -1.76
CA GLU A 369 32.42 6.84 -3.18
C GLU A 369 31.26 6.31 -4.03
N TRP A 370 30.50 7.24 -4.60
CA TRP A 370 29.44 6.95 -5.55
C TRP A 370 29.96 7.03 -6.98
N LYS A 371 29.64 6.03 -7.80
CA LYS A 371 29.94 6.01 -9.23
C LYS A 371 28.76 6.58 -10.03
N THR A 372 29.05 7.28 -11.11
CA THR A 372 28.01 7.70 -12.07
C THR A 372 27.53 6.49 -12.86
N TYR A 373 26.23 6.35 -13.01
CA TYR A 373 25.61 5.29 -13.80
C TYR A 373 25.57 5.71 -15.27
N ASP A 374 26.11 4.88 -16.16
CA ASP A 374 26.20 5.10 -17.60
C ASP A 374 25.65 3.93 -18.44
N GLY A 375 25.16 2.87 -17.82
CA GLY A 375 24.58 1.71 -18.48
C GLY A 375 24.36 0.54 -17.52
N PRO A 376 23.73 -0.57 -17.97
CA PRO A 376 23.38 -1.71 -17.12
C PRO A 376 24.58 -2.25 -16.35
N LEU A 377 24.34 -2.59 -15.08
CA LEU A 377 25.38 -3.11 -14.18
C LEU A 377 25.58 -4.61 -14.43
N HIS A 378 26.79 -5.00 -14.81
CA HIS A 378 27.14 -6.41 -15.03
C HIS A 378 27.48 -7.10 -13.70
N ILE A 379 26.64 -8.05 -13.27
CA ILE A 379 26.73 -8.76 -11.99
C ILE A 379 27.17 -10.21 -12.23
N LEU A 380 28.21 -10.66 -11.52
CA LEU A 380 28.81 -11.99 -11.66
C LEU A 380 28.55 -12.93 -10.48
N GLY A 381 27.89 -12.48 -9.43
CA GLY A 381 27.65 -13.24 -8.21
C GLY A 381 26.64 -12.54 -7.31
N ASP A 382 26.66 -12.89 -6.03
CA ASP A 382 25.85 -12.21 -5.03
C ASP A 382 26.28 -10.76 -4.87
N ALA A 383 25.34 -9.84 -4.87
CA ALA A 383 25.62 -8.42 -4.76
C ALA A 383 24.51 -7.65 -4.04
N LYS A 384 24.90 -6.55 -3.39
CA LYS A 384 24.02 -5.52 -2.89
C LYS A 384 24.28 -4.25 -3.68
N ILE A 385 23.25 -3.78 -4.38
CA ILE A 385 23.31 -2.61 -5.25
C ILE A 385 22.61 -1.46 -4.55
N TRP A 386 23.33 -0.36 -4.38
CA TRP A 386 22.81 0.91 -3.87
C TRP A 386 22.66 1.88 -5.01
N ALA A 387 21.57 2.63 -5.07
CA ALA A 387 21.37 3.66 -6.09
C ALA A 387 20.67 4.90 -5.53
N ARG A 388 20.98 6.07 -6.07
CA ARG A 388 20.30 7.33 -5.79
C ARG A 388 20.21 8.20 -7.05
N SER A 389 19.17 9.02 -7.11
CA SER A 389 18.99 10.02 -8.17
C SER A 389 19.61 11.37 -7.78
N ILE A 390 20.04 12.13 -8.78
CA ILE A 390 20.41 13.54 -8.65
C ILE A 390 19.59 14.33 -9.66
N ASN A 391 18.83 15.33 -9.20
CA ASN A 391 18.07 16.19 -10.09
C ASN A 391 18.92 17.28 -10.75
N THR A 392 18.33 18.07 -11.63
CA THR A 392 18.98 19.18 -12.35
C THR A 392 19.49 20.31 -11.45
N LEU A 393 19.03 20.38 -10.22
CA LEU A 393 19.50 21.34 -9.18
C LEU A 393 20.67 20.80 -8.35
N GLY A 394 21.13 19.56 -8.62
CA GLY A 394 22.18 18.89 -7.87
C GLY A 394 21.74 18.30 -6.53
N LEU A 395 20.43 18.27 -6.25
CA LEU A 395 19.88 17.64 -5.04
C LEU A 395 19.80 16.11 -5.23
N THR A 396 20.04 15.37 -4.14
CA THR A 396 20.05 13.91 -4.14
C THR A 396 18.78 13.33 -3.51
N SER A 397 18.32 12.20 -4.04
CA SER A 397 17.29 11.38 -3.39
C SER A 397 17.87 10.62 -2.19
N SER A 398 16.98 9.98 -1.42
CA SER A 398 17.35 8.83 -0.59
C SER A 398 18.00 7.75 -1.46
N ALA A 399 18.85 6.92 -0.84
CA ALA A 399 19.39 5.75 -1.52
C ALA A 399 18.44 4.57 -1.38
N VAL A 400 18.19 3.88 -2.48
CA VAL A 400 17.53 2.57 -2.48
C VAL A 400 18.57 1.48 -2.51
N VAL A 401 18.21 0.29 -2.03
CA VAL A 401 19.07 -0.89 -2.04
C VAL A 401 18.32 -2.07 -2.62
N HIS A 402 19.01 -2.85 -3.46
CA HIS A 402 18.51 -4.10 -4.01
C HIS A 402 19.54 -5.19 -3.79
N GLN A 403 19.09 -6.34 -3.30
CA GLN A 403 19.93 -7.52 -3.14
C GLN A 403 19.63 -8.48 -4.27
N ILE A 404 20.69 -9.00 -4.89
CA ILE A 404 20.59 -10.04 -5.91
C ILE A 404 21.50 -11.20 -5.56
N ARG A 405 21.01 -12.43 -5.70
CA ARG A 405 21.75 -13.67 -5.45
C ARG A 405 21.84 -14.53 -6.69
N ARG A 406 23.00 -15.14 -6.89
CA ARG A 406 23.19 -16.13 -7.93
C ARG A 406 22.90 -17.52 -7.41
N ILE A 407 21.91 -18.18 -7.98
CA ILE A 407 21.63 -19.59 -7.73
C ILE A 407 22.54 -20.42 -8.64
N SER A 408 23.59 -21.00 -8.05
CA SER A 408 24.63 -21.73 -8.78
C SER A 408 24.28 -23.20 -9.08
N HIS A 409 23.07 -23.64 -8.73
CA HIS A 409 22.63 -25.00 -8.93
C HIS A 409 21.44 -25.06 -9.89
N ASN A 410 21.21 -26.25 -10.45
CA ASN A 410 20.09 -26.58 -11.31
C ASN A 410 19.18 -27.66 -10.67
N TRP A 411 19.06 -27.64 -9.36
CA TRP A 411 18.20 -28.56 -8.62
C TRP A 411 16.75 -28.39 -9.00
N SER A 412 15.97 -29.45 -8.88
CA SER A 412 14.52 -29.41 -9.01
C SER A 412 13.88 -29.94 -7.74
N LEU A 413 12.71 -29.39 -7.45
CA LEU A 413 11.88 -29.79 -6.32
C LEU A 413 10.59 -30.43 -6.85
N ASP A 414 10.31 -31.66 -6.40
CA ASP A 414 9.01 -32.32 -6.51
C ASP A 414 8.32 -32.22 -5.15
N LEU A 415 7.50 -31.17 -4.99
CA LEU A 415 6.76 -30.90 -3.75
C LEU A 415 5.43 -31.69 -3.81
N GLN A 416 5.25 -32.64 -2.90
CA GLN A 416 4.10 -33.55 -2.86
C GLN A 416 2.93 -32.96 -2.06
N SER A 417 3.21 -32.02 -1.17
CA SER A 417 2.19 -31.28 -0.41
C SER A 417 1.75 -30.02 -1.15
N ALA A 418 0.49 -29.63 -1.01
CA ALA A 418 -0.05 -28.43 -1.61
C ALA A 418 0.11 -27.25 -0.65
N PHE A 419 0.84 -26.20 -1.07
CA PHE A 419 0.84 -24.93 -0.35
C PHE A 419 -0.45 -24.15 -0.64
N ASP A 420 -0.86 -23.33 0.32
CA ASP A 420 -2.00 -22.44 0.14
C ASP A 420 -1.66 -21.33 -0.88
N PRO A 421 -2.53 -21.06 -1.88
CA PRO A 421 -2.27 -20.01 -2.88
C PRO A 421 -2.02 -18.61 -2.29
N GLN A 422 -2.57 -18.32 -1.12
CA GLN A 422 -2.34 -17.07 -0.39
C GLN A 422 -0.90 -16.94 0.13
N TYR A 423 -0.23 -18.07 0.37
CA TYR A 423 1.13 -18.17 0.92
C TYR A 423 2.02 -19.00 -0.01
N ALA A 424 2.13 -18.57 -1.25
CA ALA A 424 2.84 -19.31 -2.29
C ALA A 424 4.34 -18.97 -2.38
N ALA A 425 4.80 -17.93 -1.71
CA ALA A 425 6.14 -17.35 -1.89
C ALA A 425 6.45 -17.12 -3.40
N SER A 426 7.59 -17.59 -3.91
CA SER A 426 7.92 -17.53 -5.35
C SER A 426 7.28 -18.64 -6.19
N GLY A 427 6.40 -19.47 -5.61
CA GLY A 427 5.72 -20.56 -6.29
C GLY A 427 6.37 -21.94 -6.03
N PRO A 428 6.22 -22.93 -6.96
CA PRO A 428 6.54 -24.33 -6.70
C PRO A 428 7.99 -24.63 -6.27
N ASN A 429 8.94 -23.75 -6.61
CA ASN A 429 10.35 -23.91 -6.26
C ASN A 429 10.83 -22.98 -5.12
N ALA A 430 9.90 -22.36 -4.40
CA ALA A 430 10.25 -21.38 -3.36
C ALA A 430 11.19 -21.94 -2.29
N LEU A 431 11.05 -23.22 -1.93
CA LEU A 431 11.91 -23.85 -0.91
C LEU A 431 13.36 -24.10 -1.38
N ILE A 432 13.73 -23.76 -2.63
CA ILE A 432 15.09 -23.91 -3.20
C ILE A 432 15.46 -22.72 -4.10
N ASP A 433 14.90 -21.55 -3.86
CA ASP A 433 15.11 -20.36 -4.68
C ASP A 433 16.18 -19.40 -4.11
N GLY A 434 16.73 -19.72 -2.95
CA GLY A 434 17.77 -18.94 -2.28
C GLY A 434 17.23 -17.73 -1.51
N ILE A 435 15.91 -17.61 -1.34
CA ILE A 435 15.28 -16.51 -0.60
C ILE A 435 14.88 -17.01 0.79
N SER A 436 15.40 -16.36 1.82
CA SER A 436 15.02 -16.65 3.20
C SER A 436 13.96 -15.68 3.70
N GLY A 437 12.92 -16.19 4.33
CA GLY A 437 11.84 -15.41 4.90
C GLY A 437 12.26 -14.62 6.15
N PRO A 438 11.81 -13.37 6.31
CA PRO A 438 12.00 -12.59 7.53
C PRO A 438 11.02 -13.04 8.62
N ARG A 439 11.02 -12.35 9.78
CA ARG A 439 10.08 -12.64 10.87
C ARG A 439 8.61 -12.36 10.54
N HIS A 440 8.33 -11.62 9.50
CA HIS A 440 6.97 -11.25 9.06
C HIS A 440 6.57 -12.11 7.86
N TYR A 441 5.63 -13.02 8.05
CA TYR A 441 5.17 -13.90 6.96
C TYR A 441 4.45 -13.14 5.82
N GLN A 442 3.91 -11.98 6.13
CA GLN A 442 3.17 -11.14 5.16
C GLN A 442 4.07 -10.50 4.09
N THR A 443 5.40 -10.59 4.22
CA THR A 443 6.33 -10.11 3.17
C THR A 443 6.32 -10.96 1.89
N GLY A 444 5.68 -12.15 1.94
CA GLY A 444 5.52 -13.01 0.78
C GLY A 444 6.70 -13.95 0.49
N ASP A 445 7.58 -14.20 1.48
CA ASP A 445 8.75 -15.09 1.32
C ASP A 445 8.57 -16.46 1.98
N TRP A 446 7.36 -16.77 2.42
CA TRP A 446 7.01 -18.00 3.11
C TRP A 446 5.99 -18.82 2.34
N GLN A 447 6.21 -20.13 2.21
CA GLN A 447 5.16 -21.06 1.80
C GLN A 447 4.39 -21.56 3.01
N GLY A 448 3.05 -21.45 2.97
CA GLY A 448 2.15 -21.86 4.04
C GLY A 448 1.39 -23.14 3.72
N PHE A 449 1.36 -24.06 4.67
CA PHE A 449 0.70 -25.36 4.57
C PHE A 449 -0.28 -25.51 5.73
N TRP A 450 -1.55 -25.80 5.43
CA TRP A 450 -2.62 -25.83 6.42
C TRP A 450 -2.90 -27.24 6.93
N GLY A 451 -2.54 -27.54 8.18
CA GLY A 451 -2.97 -28.73 8.91
C GLY A 451 -2.39 -30.05 8.41
N GLU A 452 -1.44 -30.04 7.49
CA GLU A 452 -0.84 -31.24 6.92
C GLU A 452 0.68 -31.25 7.03
N ASN A 453 1.29 -32.42 6.92
CA ASN A 453 2.74 -32.56 6.82
C ASN A 453 3.21 -32.04 5.48
N VAL A 454 4.46 -31.56 5.42
CA VAL A 454 5.07 -31.10 4.16
C VAL A 454 6.10 -32.12 3.69
N GLU A 455 5.88 -32.65 2.51
CA GLU A 455 6.72 -33.71 1.92
C GLU A 455 7.19 -33.29 0.52
N GLY A 456 8.43 -33.64 0.22
CA GLY A 456 8.97 -33.37 -1.12
C GLY A 456 10.32 -34.07 -1.34
N VAL A 457 10.76 -34.04 -2.62
CA VAL A 457 12.03 -34.60 -3.06
C VAL A 457 12.79 -33.56 -3.86
N ILE A 458 14.03 -33.29 -3.45
CA ILE A 458 14.97 -32.45 -4.20
C ILE A 458 15.88 -33.37 -5.00
N ASP A 459 15.94 -33.17 -6.36
CA ASP A 459 16.94 -33.81 -7.23
C ASP A 459 18.10 -32.86 -7.46
N LEU A 460 19.29 -33.23 -7.00
CA LEU A 460 20.53 -32.49 -7.21
C LEU A 460 21.08 -32.62 -8.65
N GLN A 461 20.40 -33.37 -9.51
CA GLN A 461 20.76 -33.73 -10.90
C GLN A 461 21.99 -34.66 -10.98
N ASN A 462 22.92 -34.58 -10.05
CA ASN A 462 24.08 -35.43 -9.95
C ASN A 462 24.31 -35.86 -8.51
N ALA A 463 24.86 -37.06 -8.31
CA ALA A 463 25.22 -37.53 -6.99
C ALA A 463 26.42 -36.71 -6.44
N ARG A 464 26.21 -36.08 -5.27
CA ARG A 464 27.16 -35.23 -4.56
C ARG A 464 27.31 -35.68 -3.11
N GLN A 465 28.38 -35.25 -2.46
CA GLN A 465 28.57 -35.49 -1.03
C GLN A 465 27.80 -34.43 -0.24
N LEU A 466 26.68 -34.82 0.37
CA LEU A 466 25.85 -33.95 1.21
C LEU A 466 26.42 -33.86 2.61
N ARG A 467 26.58 -32.65 3.12
CA ARG A 467 27.12 -32.34 4.45
C ARG A 467 26.10 -31.77 5.41
N THR A 468 25.23 -30.91 4.89
CA THR A 468 24.24 -30.23 5.74
C THR A 468 22.94 -30.06 4.98
N VAL A 469 21.84 -30.26 5.67
CA VAL A 469 20.50 -29.85 5.27
C VAL A 469 20.00 -28.87 6.32
N GLU A 470 19.64 -27.67 5.92
CA GLU A 470 19.02 -26.67 6.79
C GLU A 470 17.64 -26.32 6.28
N ILE A 471 16.60 -26.48 7.10
CA ILE A 471 15.21 -26.17 6.77
C ILE A 471 14.74 -25.05 7.68
N GLY A 472 14.29 -23.95 7.09
CA GLY A 472 13.76 -22.81 7.82
C GLY A 472 12.26 -22.91 8.06
N ALA A 473 11.83 -22.59 9.28
CA ALA A 473 10.44 -22.57 9.68
C ALA A 473 10.12 -21.34 10.53
N LEU A 474 8.90 -20.83 10.39
CA LEU A 474 8.41 -19.68 11.15
C LEU A 474 7.50 -20.15 12.29
N ARG A 475 7.61 -19.48 13.45
CA ARG A 475 6.60 -19.47 14.50
C ARG A 475 6.03 -18.06 14.64
N ASP A 476 4.73 -17.94 14.50
CA ASP A 476 3.94 -16.77 14.87
C ASP A 476 2.60 -17.29 15.42
N ILE A 477 2.45 -17.27 16.73
CA ILE A 477 1.36 -17.99 17.40
C ILE A 477 -0.01 -17.36 17.10
N ARG A 478 -0.09 -16.04 17.02
CA ARG A 478 -1.37 -15.34 16.83
C ARG A 478 -2.10 -15.71 15.53
N PRO A 479 -1.45 -15.74 14.36
CA PRO A 479 -2.06 -16.23 13.12
C PRO A 479 -1.99 -17.75 12.95
N TRP A 480 -1.77 -18.51 14.05
CA TRP A 480 -1.81 -19.97 14.10
C TRP A 480 -0.62 -20.67 13.42
N ILE A 481 0.50 -19.98 13.28
CA ILE A 481 1.73 -20.52 12.68
C ILE A 481 2.60 -21.11 13.78
N PHE A 482 2.82 -22.44 13.72
CA PHE A 482 3.61 -23.17 14.72
C PHE A 482 4.81 -23.85 14.08
N LEU A 483 5.89 -23.99 14.84
CA LEU A 483 7.04 -24.78 14.39
C LEU A 483 6.62 -26.24 14.20
N PRO A 484 7.11 -26.93 13.16
CA PRO A 484 6.88 -28.36 13.01
C PRO A 484 7.41 -29.15 14.22
N ARG A 485 6.74 -30.26 14.54
CA ARG A 485 7.16 -31.14 15.64
C ARG A 485 8.48 -31.81 15.35
N GLU A 486 8.67 -32.17 14.08
CA GLU A 486 9.81 -32.95 13.65
C GLU A 486 10.09 -32.68 12.16
N VAL A 487 11.36 -32.73 11.81
CA VAL A 487 11.84 -32.70 10.43
C VAL A 487 12.69 -33.95 10.22
N ARG A 488 12.39 -34.74 9.19
CA ARG A 488 13.13 -35.93 8.77
C ARG A 488 13.67 -35.76 7.38
N VAL A 489 14.91 -36.20 7.18
CA VAL A 489 15.56 -36.18 5.88
C VAL A 489 16.13 -37.55 5.57
N ASP A 490 15.79 -38.09 4.41
CA ASP A 490 16.37 -39.29 3.83
C ASP A 490 17.11 -38.95 2.53
N VAL A 491 18.11 -39.74 2.19
CA VAL A 491 18.91 -39.56 0.99
C VAL A 491 18.95 -40.82 0.14
N SER A 492 19.07 -40.63 -1.17
CA SER A 492 19.21 -41.70 -2.14
C SER A 492 20.11 -41.29 -3.31
N VAL A 493 20.73 -42.28 -3.97
CA VAL A 493 21.46 -42.07 -5.23
C VAL A 493 20.65 -42.42 -6.46
N ASP A 494 19.56 -43.21 -6.31
CA ASP A 494 18.78 -43.79 -7.40
C ASP A 494 17.25 -43.57 -7.26
N SER A 495 16.80 -42.90 -6.20
CA SER A 495 15.40 -42.67 -5.80
C SER A 495 14.63 -43.95 -5.41
N ILE A 496 15.29 -45.09 -5.28
CA ILE A 496 14.70 -46.40 -4.95
C ILE A 496 15.09 -46.78 -3.53
N GLU A 497 16.39 -46.83 -3.22
CA GLU A 497 16.90 -47.15 -1.91
C GLU A 497 17.18 -45.88 -1.11
N TRP A 498 16.42 -45.69 -0.03
CA TRP A 498 16.52 -44.52 0.85
C TRP A 498 17.21 -44.87 2.15
N ARG A 499 18.06 -43.96 2.60
CA ARG A 499 18.75 -44.07 3.89
C ARG A 499 18.52 -42.80 4.71
N PRO A 500 18.34 -42.91 6.03
CA PRO A 500 18.22 -41.73 6.90
C PRO A 500 19.48 -40.85 6.82
N PHE A 501 19.29 -39.56 6.60
CA PHE A 501 20.35 -38.57 6.73
C PHE A 501 20.35 -37.92 8.12
N GLY A 502 19.17 -37.63 8.64
CA GLY A 502 19.00 -37.08 9.99
C GLY A 502 17.58 -36.66 10.28
N GLU A 503 17.39 -36.38 11.56
CA GLU A 503 16.12 -35.87 12.10
C GLU A 503 16.39 -34.71 13.07
N GLY A 504 15.45 -33.78 13.15
CA GLY A 504 15.47 -32.63 14.06
C GLY A 504 14.09 -32.41 14.66
N SER A 505 14.06 -32.12 15.96
CA SER A 505 12.80 -31.82 16.66
C SER A 505 12.95 -30.61 17.56
N VAL A 506 11.87 -29.88 17.74
CA VAL A 506 11.79 -28.81 18.73
C VAL A 506 10.93 -29.27 19.89
N ARG A 507 11.47 -29.15 21.11
CA ARG A 507 10.65 -29.36 22.32
C ARG A 507 9.78 -28.10 22.47
N HIS A 508 8.51 -28.26 22.23
CA HIS A 508 7.51 -27.22 22.51
C HIS A 508 7.37 -27.14 24.06
N ASN A 509 8.11 -26.21 24.63
CA ASN A 509 8.02 -25.95 26.07
C ASN A 509 6.89 -24.91 26.24
N GLU A 510 5.75 -25.34 26.77
CA GLU A 510 4.56 -24.52 27.03
C GLU A 510 4.85 -23.28 27.90
N ALA A 511 5.95 -23.28 28.64
CA ALA A 511 6.35 -22.21 29.56
C ALA A 511 7.24 -21.10 28.95
N ASN A 512 7.72 -21.23 27.72
CA ASN A 512 8.68 -20.28 27.10
C ASN A 512 8.10 -19.44 25.96
N ASP A 513 6.80 -19.30 25.88
CA ASP A 513 6.08 -18.55 24.82
C ASP A 513 6.18 -17.01 24.94
N GLN A 514 7.27 -16.48 25.52
CA GLN A 514 7.46 -15.03 25.61
C GLN A 514 7.90 -14.36 24.29
N GLU A 515 8.42 -15.10 23.31
CA GLU A 515 8.66 -14.61 21.97
C GLU A 515 7.53 -15.04 21.04
N GLU A 516 6.66 -14.10 20.67
CA GLU A 516 5.52 -14.35 19.75
C GLU A 516 5.97 -14.82 18.38
N THR A 517 7.08 -14.27 17.83
CA THR A 517 7.56 -14.55 16.46
C THR A 517 9.02 -15.01 16.46
N LEU A 518 9.29 -16.16 15.83
CA LEU A 518 10.62 -16.78 15.76
C LEU A 518 10.84 -17.45 14.40
N VAL A 519 11.97 -17.14 13.74
CA VAL A 519 12.49 -17.95 12.63
C VAL A 519 13.43 -18.99 13.19
N HIS A 520 13.11 -20.27 12.99
CA HIS A 520 13.91 -21.41 13.43
C HIS A 520 14.56 -22.13 12.24
N ARG A 521 15.82 -22.56 12.40
CA ARG A 521 16.57 -23.33 11.40
C ARG A 521 16.84 -24.73 11.94
N PHE A 522 16.24 -25.76 11.33
CA PHE A 522 16.56 -27.16 11.59
C PHE A 522 17.84 -27.51 10.82
N VAL A 523 18.95 -27.71 11.52
CA VAL A 523 20.25 -27.98 10.91
C VAL A 523 20.62 -29.45 11.13
N LEU A 524 20.58 -30.24 10.05
CA LEU A 524 20.94 -31.64 10.04
C LEU A 524 22.32 -31.80 9.41
N GLN A 525 23.21 -32.52 10.06
CA GLN A 525 24.60 -32.75 9.63
C GLN A 525 24.89 -34.22 9.36
N GLY A 526 25.63 -34.50 8.29
CA GLY A 526 26.00 -35.86 7.90
C GLY A 526 27.16 -35.86 6.90
N ASP A 527 27.44 -37.01 6.34
CA ASP A 527 28.44 -37.20 5.29
C ASP A 527 28.00 -38.34 4.36
N GLU A 528 26.95 -38.07 3.55
CA GLU A 528 26.30 -39.06 2.72
C GLU A 528 26.38 -38.68 1.23
N LYS A 529 26.61 -39.67 0.38
CA LYS A 529 26.50 -39.49 -1.07
C LYS A 529 25.04 -39.55 -1.49
N ALA A 530 24.52 -38.48 -2.07
CA ALA A 530 23.12 -38.32 -2.45
C ALA A 530 22.97 -37.64 -3.81
N ARG A 531 21.98 -38.06 -4.59
CA ARG A 531 21.41 -37.31 -5.68
C ARG A 531 20.00 -36.82 -5.31
N TYR A 532 19.23 -37.63 -4.60
CA TYR A 532 17.88 -37.31 -4.18
C TYR A 532 17.84 -37.11 -2.68
N ILE A 533 17.15 -36.07 -2.26
CA ILE A 533 16.95 -35.70 -0.84
C ILE A 533 15.46 -35.62 -0.61
N ARG A 534 14.92 -36.55 0.17
CA ARG A 534 13.52 -36.56 0.57
C ARG A 534 13.41 -35.93 1.95
N PHE A 535 12.51 -34.96 2.09
CA PHE A 535 12.20 -34.37 3.39
C PHE A 535 10.73 -34.61 3.76
N ASN A 536 10.51 -34.75 5.07
CA ASN A 536 9.19 -34.80 5.69
C ASN A 536 9.20 -33.87 6.88
N VAL A 537 8.34 -32.86 6.85
CA VAL A 537 8.17 -31.86 7.91
C VAL A 537 6.84 -32.12 8.59
N VAL A 538 6.87 -32.62 9.82
CA VAL A 538 5.67 -33.06 10.55
C VAL A 538 4.98 -31.84 11.17
N ASN A 539 3.75 -31.54 10.71
CA ASN A 539 2.94 -30.43 11.21
C ASN A 539 2.77 -30.51 12.73
N PHE A 540 2.63 -29.36 13.39
CA PHE A 540 2.40 -29.27 14.82
C PHE A 540 1.14 -30.05 15.26
N GLY A 541 0.11 -30.09 14.41
CA GLY A 541 -1.19 -30.68 14.69
C GLY A 541 -2.20 -29.65 15.23
N PRO A 542 -3.23 -30.11 15.96
CA PRO A 542 -4.24 -29.23 16.49
C PRO A 542 -3.67 -28.20 17.48
N LEU A 543 -4.20 -26.99 17.42
CA LEU A 543 -3.83 -25.90 18.33
C LEU A 543 -4.12 -26.27 19.80
N PRO A 544 -3.24 -25.87 20.74
CA PRO A 544 -3.36 -26.19 22.17
C PRO A 544 -4.67 -25.65 22.78
N SER A 545 -5.09 -26.26 23.91
CA SER A 545 -6.35 -25.92 24.60
C SER A 545 -6.41 -24.47 25.12
N GLU A 546 -5.26 -23.88 25.42
CA GLU A 546 -5.11 -22.48 25.88
C GLU A 546 -5.09 -21.45 24.77
N HIS A 547 -5.01 -21.89 23.52
CA HIS A 547 -5.03 -21.00 22.36
C HIS A 547 -6.45 -20.62 21.97
N LEU A 548 -6.68 -19.36 21.50
CA LEU A 548 -8.01 -18.89 21.07
C LEU A 548 -8.64 -19.74 19.97
N GLY A 549 -7.81 -20.34 19.10
CA GLY A 549 -8.23 -21.27 18.06
C GLY A 549 -8.15 -22.74 18.44
N ALA A 550 -8.18 -23.09 19.75
CA ALA A 550 -7.98 -24.45 20.24
C ALA A 550 -8.71 -25.53 19.43
N GLY A 551 -8.00 -26.61 19.09
CA GLY A 551 -8.53 -27.74 18.33
C GLY A 551 -8.56 -27.57 16.82
N ASN A 552 -8.38 -26.37 16.27
CA ASN A 552 -8.20 -26.18 14.84
C ASN A 552 -6.80 -26.61 14.38
N PRO A 553 -6.60 -26.93 13.09
CA PRO A 553 -5.28 -27.20 12.54
C PRO A 553 -4.34 -26.00 12.67
N SER A 554 -3.04 -26.25 12.74
CA SER A 554 -2.01 -25.22 12.70
C SER A 554 -1.46 -25.04 11.29
N TRP A 555 -0.96 -23.84 10.99
CA TRP A 555 -0.12 -23.59 9.84
C TRP A 555 1.31 -24.09 10.06
N THR A 556 1.92 -24.65 9.02
CA THR A 556 3.37 -24.80 8.87
C THR A 556 3.87 -23.83 7.82
N PHE A 557 4.81 -22.96 8.16
CA PHE A 557 5.42 -21.99 7.22
C PHE A 557 6.89 -22.33 7.04
N LEU A 558 7.28 -22.57 5.78
CA LEU A 558 8.66 -22.86 5.38
C LEU A 558 9.15 -21.81 4.39
N ASP A 559 10.45 -21.46 4.44
CA ASP A 559 11.06 -20.51 3.50
C ASP A 559 12.05 -21.19 2.55
N GLU A 560 13.15 -21.73 3.04
CA GLU A 560 14.26 -22.21 2.22
C GLU A 560 14.83 -23.52 2.80
N ILE A 561 15.21 -24.43 1.89
CA ILE A 561 15.98 -25.65 2.22
C ILE A 561 17.40 -25.46 1.68
N ASN A 562 18.28 -25.02 2.54
CA ASN A 562 19.69 -24.82 2.22
C ASN A 562 20.48 -26.15 2.28
N LEU A 563 21.25 -26.44 1.25
CA LEU A 563 22.06 -27.66 1.17
C LEU A 563 23.54 -27.31 1.03
N VAL A 564 24.38 -27.91 1.88
CA VAL A 564 25.84 -27.86 1.71
C VAL A 564 26.30 -29.17 1.07
N VAL A 565 26.73 -29.09 -0.19
CA VAL A 565 27.21 -30.20 -0.99
C VAL A 565 28.63 -29.96 -1.47
N LYS A 566 29.41 -31.07 -1.64
CA LYS A 566 30.77 -31.07 -2.20
C LYS A 566 30.83 -31.81 -3.54
#